data_75f263572cd29d6bce4f8e1dcee3c91f
#
_entry.id   75f263572cd29d6bce4f8e1dcee3c91f
#
_cell.length_a   1.000
_cell.length_b   1.000
_cell.length_c   1.000
_cell.angle_alpha   90.00
_cell.angle_beta   90.00
_cell.angle_gamma   90.00
#
_symmetry.space_group_name_H-M   'P 1'
#
loop_
_entity.id
_entity.type
_entity.pdbx_description
1 polymer ?
#
loop_
_entity_poly.entity_id
_entity_poly.type
_entity_poly.pdbx_seq_one_letter_code
_entity_poly.pdbx_strand_id
1 'polypeptide(L)'
;MAFGTACFFFAVLAAWAFSAAKIYRKFCGVLFTIYAIYFIGFSYAYANSLNNQEKYENAIIQLMMSDLNGLDLNNYDYVAFNGGVLLSPEVRMAAKKYPLITRLIQPTINNQWIWGHTQMMHFDFDKKFQSFDYHISLKSNICMYKQVRGSTHYNILVDKDNSTVVFDFKKTACN
;
A
#
# COMPACT_ATOMS: atom_id res chain seq x y z
N MET A 1 -1.02 6.44 17.69
CA MET A 1 -1.80 6.75 18.91
C MET A 1 -2.67 5.57 19.40
N ALA A 2 -3.37 4.79 18.54
CA ALA A 2 -4.23 3.69 18.97
C ALA A 2 -3.54 2.57 19.79
N PHE A 3 -2.26 2.32 19.58
CA PHE A 3 -1.51 1.29 20.30
C PHE A 3 -1.29 1.64 21.77
N GLY A 4 -0.94 2.90 22.06
CA GLY A 4 -0.74 3.37 23.42
C GLY A 4 -2.01 3.36 24.26
N THR A 5 -3.15 3.72 23.67
CA THR A 5 -4.46 3.65 24.34
C THR A 5 -4.89 2.22 24.64
N ALA A 6 -4.63 1.28 23.74
CA ALA A 6 -4.90 -0.13 23.98
C ALA A 6 -4.03 -0.67 25.14
N CYS A 7 -2.73 -0.39 25.14
CA CYS A 7 -1.82 -0.80 26.23
C CYS A 7 -2.23 -0.19 27.59
N PHE A 8 -2.62 1.09 27.61
CA PHE A 8 -3.11 1.74 28.82
C PHE A 8 -4.40 1.11 29.33
N PHE A 9 -5.37 0.83 28.44
CA PHE A 9 -6.61 0.17 28.83
C PHE A 9 -6.38 -1.23 29.42
N PHE A 10 -5.42 -1.99 28.86
CA PHE A 10 -5.02 -3.29 29.38
C PHE A 10 -4.31 -3.19 30.73
N ALA A 11 -3.46 -2.19 30.94
CA ALA A 11 -2.81 -1.96 32.22
C ALA A 11 -3.85 -1.66 33.33
N VAL A 12 -4.86 -0.84 33.02
CA VAL A 12 -5.95 -0.51 33.94
C VAL A 12 -6.80 -1.75 34.25
N LEU A 13 -7.19 -2.54 33.24
CA LEU A 13 -7.93 -3.78 33.42
C LEU A 13 -7.15 -4.81 34.22
N ALA A 14 -5.83 -4.94 33.99
CA ALA A 14 -4.98 -5.81 34.78
C ALA A 14 -4.91 -5.38 36.24
N ALA A 15 -4.70 -4.08 36.51
CA ALA A 15 -4.67 -3.54 37.87
C ALA A 15 -5.98 -3.78 38.61
N TRP A 16 -7.12 -3.58 37.91
CA TRP A 16 -8.45 -3.85 38.46
C TRP A 16 -8.68 -5.34 38.74
N ALA A 17 -8.25 -6.23 37.84
CA ALA A 17 -8.35 -7.68 38.01
C ALA A 17 -7.50 -8.19 39.18
N PHE A 18 -6.36 -7.54 39.48
CA PHE A 18 -5.54 -7.88 40.65
C PHE A 18 -6.17 -7.50 42.00
N SER A 19 -7.04 -6.48 42.02
CA SER A 19 -7.77 -6.04 43.21
C SER A 19 -9.09 -6.79 43.44
N ALA A 20 -9.56 -7.57 42.48
CA ALA A 20 -10.82 -8.30 42.56
C ALA A 20 -10.72 -9.64 43.33
N ALA A 21 -11.88 -10.21 43.72
CA ALA A 21 -11.97 -11.49 44.39
C ALA A 21 -11.27 -12.63 43.59
N LYS A 22 -10.69 -13.61 44.29
CA LYS A 22 -9.85 -14.72 43.73
C LYS A 22 -10.45 -15.39 42.46
N ILE A 23 -11.74 -15.56 42.41
CA ILE A 23 -12.46 -16.19 41.27
C ILE A 23 -12.40 -15.31 40.01
N TYR A 24 -12.67 -14.00 40.15
CA TYR A 24 -12.61 -13.04 39.05
C TYR A 24 -11.18 -12.89 38.52
N ARG A 25 -10.18 -12.95 39.40
CA ARG A 25 -8.76 -12.88 39.02
C ARG A 25 -8.34 -14.02 38.10
N LYS A 26 -8.82 -15.27 38.38
CA LYS A 26 -8.54 -16.43 37.49
C LYS A 26 -9.19 -16.25 36.12
N PHE A 27 -10.45 -15.84 36.12
CA PHE A 27 -11.20 -15.64 34.88
C PHE A 27 -10.57 -14.52 34.00
N CYS A 28 -10.27 -13.37 34.59
CA CYS A 28 -9.57 -12.28 33.90
C CYS A 28 -8.19 -12.69 33.38
N GLY A 29 -7.44 -13.50 34.14
CA GLY A 29 -6.15 -14.04 33.71
C GLY A 29 -6.28 -14.90 32.44
N VAL A 30 -7.26 -15.79 32.38
CA VAL A 30 -7.52 -16.62 31.20
C VAL A 30 -7.90 -15.77 29.99
N LEU A 31 -8.81 -14.81 30.14
CA LEU A 31 -9.21 -13.89 29.07
C LEU A 31 -8.03 -13.07 28.55
N PHE A 32 -7.21 -12.56 29.49
CA PHE A 32 -6.01 -11.79 29.11
C PHE A 32 -5.03 -12.65 28.32
N THR A 33 -4.81 -13.91 28.75
CA THR A 33 -3.91 -14.84 28.04
C THR A 33 -4.41 -15.11 26.62
N ILE A 34 -5.71 -15.39 26.44
CA ILE A 34 -6.30 -15.62 25.11
C ILE A 34 -6.11 -14.39 24.22
N TYR A 35 -6.38 -13.20 24.79
CA TYR A 35 -6.22 -11.95 24.06
C TYR A 35 -4.74 -11.71 23.67
N ALA A 36 -3.80 -11.94 24.59
CA ALA A 36 -2.38 -11.77 24.34
C ALA A 36 -1.89 -12.68 23.19
N ILE A 37 -2.32 -13.96 23.19
CA ILE A 37 -2.02 -14.89 22.11
C ILE A 37 -2.58 -14.41 20.77
N TYR A 38 -3.83 -13.96 20.76
CA TYR A 38 -4.43 -13.40 19.53
C TYR A 38 -3.69 -12.16 19.04
N PHE A 39 -3.32 -11.25 19.96
CA PHE A 39 -2.61 -10.03 19.63
C PHE A 39 -1.19 -10.30 19.08
N ILE A 40 -0.47 -11.25 19.65
CA ILE A 40 0.84 -11.68 19.14
C ILE A 40 0.68 -12.24 17.72
N GLY A 41 -0.30 -13.12 17.50
CA GLY A 41 -0.59 -13.68 16.18
C GLY A 41 -0.96 -12.60 15.14
N PHE A 42 -1.79 -11.63 15.52
CA PHE A 42 -2.14 -10.51 14.68
C PHE A 42 -0.91 -9.63 14.35
N SER A 43 -0.10 -9.30 15.37
CA SER A 43 1.10 -8.47 15.18
C SER A 43 2.12 -9.12 14.25
N TYR A 44 2.31 -10.44 14.38
CA TYR A 44 3.17 -11.19 13.47
C TYR A 44 2.63 -11.22 12.04
N ALA A 45 1.33 -11.46 11.88
CA ALA A 45 0.69 -11.44 10.56
C ALA A 45 0.76 -10.06 9.91
N TYR A 46 0.58 -8.99 10.69
CA TYR A 46 0.69 -7.62 10.22
C TYR A 46 2.11 -7.26 9.78
N ALA A 47 3.12 -7.58 10.59
CA ALA A 47 4.53 -7.33 10.25
C ALA A 47 4.96 -8.06 8.97
N ASN A 48 4.60 -9.34 8.84
CA ASN A 48 4.85 -10.11 7.61
C ASN A 48 4.12 -9.52 6.41
N SER A 49 2.90 -9.05 6.59
CA SER A 49 2.11 -8.44 5.52
C SER A 49 2.73 -7.15 5.03
N LEU A 50 3.24 -6.30 5.94
CA LEU A 50 3.97 -5.08 5.57
C LEU A 50 5.22 -5.39 4.74
N ASN A 51 6.06 -6.32 5.20
CA ASN A 51 7.27 -6.73 4.49
C ASN A 51 6.96 -7.33 3.10
N ASN A 52 5.90 -8.13 2.99
CA ASN A 52 5.49 -8.70 1.71
C ASN A 52 4.91 -7.65 0.76
N GLN A 53 4.17 -6.66 1.29
CA GLN A 53 3.69 -5.54 0.48
C GLN A 53 4.86 -4.71 -0.06
N GLU A 54 5.83 -4.38 0.76
CA GLU A 54 7.03 -3.65 0.37
C GLU A 54 7.81 -4.39 -0.73
N LYS A 55 8.07 -5.69 -0.56
CA LYS A 55 8.73 -6.51 -1.58
C LYS A 55 7.95 -6.55 -2.90
N TYR A 56 6.64 -6.64 -2.82
CA TYR A 56 5.76 -6.64 -3.98
C TYR A 56 5.81 -5.30 -4.72
N GLU A 57 5.74 -4.19 -3.99
CA GLU A 57 5.85 -2.85 -4.57
C GLU A 57 7.22 -2.60 -5.20
N ASN A 58 8.29 -3.03 -4.54
CA ASN A 58 9.65 -2.94 -5.08
C ASN A 58 9.80 -3.74 -6.40
N ALA A 59 9.21 -4.93 -6.48
CA ALA A 59 9.19 -5.71 -7.71
C ALA A 59 8.43 -4.99 -8.84
N ILE A 60 7.29 -4.35 -8.52
CA ILE A 60 6.53 -3.56 -9.49
C ILE A 60 7.35 -2.35 -9.97
N ILE A 61 8.05 -1.64 -9.06
CA ILE A 61 8.93 -0.52 -9.43
C ILE A 61 10.03 -0.98 -10.39
N GLN A 62 10.68 -2.09 -10.09
CA GLN A 62 11.72 -2.64 -10.97
C GLN A 62 11.17 -2.97 -12.36
N LEU A 63 9.96 -3.53 -12.44
CA LEU A 63 9.29 -3.77 -13.73
C LEU A 63 9.00 -2.46 -14.47
N MET A 64 8.50 -1.44 -13.76
CA MET A 64 8.25 -0.12 -14.34
C MET A 64 9.52 0.51 -14.89
N MET A 65 10.63 0.45 -14.14
CA MET A 65 11.93 0.95 -14.57
C MET A 65 12.45 0.21 -15.81
N SER A 66 12.35 -1.12 -15.80
CA SER A 66 12.72 -1.95 -16.97
C SER A 66 11.89 -1.61 -18.21
N ASP A 67 10.60 -1.36 -18.03
CA ASP A 67 9.70 -0.99 -19.12
C ASP A 67 9.98 0.41 -19.68
N LEU A 68 10.30 1.38 -18.81
CA LEU A 68 10.72 2.73 -19.24
C LEU A 68 11.98 2.68 -20.10
N ASN A 69 12.98 1.93 -19.65
CA ASN A 69 14.24 1.76 -20.38
C ASN A 69 14.04 0.98 -21.69
N GLY A 70 13.27 -0.09 -21.66
CA GLY A 70 13.04 -0.96 -22.82
C GLY A 70 12.19 -0.33 -23.93
N LEU A 71 11.37 0.69 -23.59
CA LEU A 71 10.53 1.41 -24.55
C LEU A 71 11.12 2.76 -24.98
N ASP A 72 12.37 3.07 -24.59
CA ASP A 72 13.03 4.36 -24.84
C ASP A 72 12.18 5.57 -24.39
N LEU A 73 11.53 5.40 -23.25
CA LEU A 73 10.67 6.44 -22.64
C LEU A 73 11.49 7.42 -21.77
N ASN A 74 12.83 7.35 -21.83
CA ASN A 74 13.71 8.24 -21.10
C ASN A 74 13.62 9.71 -21.54
N ASN A 75 13.10 9.96 -22.74
CA ASN A 75 12.91 11.30 -23.28
C ASN A 75 11.69 12.05 -22.68
N TYR A 76 10.87 11.36 -21.85
CA TYR A 76 9.78 11.99 -21.14
C TYR A 76 10.26 12.52 -19.79
N ASP A 77 9.82 13.73 -19.44
CA ASP A 77 10.29 14.43 -18.25
C ASP A 77 9.51 14.05 -16.99
N TYR A 78 8.27 13.59 -17.16
CA TYR A 78 7.33 13.40 -16.06
C TYR A 78 6.75 12.01 -16.03
N VAL A 79 6.40 11.58 -14.80
CA VAL A 79 5.65 10.35 -14.55
C VAL A 79 4.38 10.66 -13.79
N ALA A 80 3.31 9.97 -14.14
CA ALA A 80 2.03 10.05 -13.48
C ALA A 80 1.43 8.66 -13.22
N PHE A 81 0.59 8.56 -12.21
CA PHE A 81 -0.10 7.32 -11.87
C PHE A 81 -1.61 7.48 -11.96
N ASN A 82 -2.28 6.54 -12.63
CA ASN A 82 -3.72 6.40 -12.56
C ASN A 82 -4.08 5.16 -11.72
N GLY A 83 -4.55 5.40 -10.51
CA GLY A 83 -4.76 4.36 -9.52
C GLY A 83 -3.50 4.08 -8.72
N GLY A 84 -3.37 2.88 -8.22
CA GLY A 84 -2.24 2.45 -7.41
C GLY A 84 -2.01 0.95 -7.50
N VAL A 85 -0.88 0.51 -6.99
CA VAL A 85 -0.53 -0.91 -6.88
C VAL A 85 -1.54 -1.61 -5.98
N LEU A 86 -1.95 -2.80 -6.37
CA LEU A 86 -2.85 -3.63 -5.56
C LEU A 86 -2.12 -4.19 -4.34
N LEU A 87 -2.89 -4.60 -3.35
CA LEU A 87 -2.35 -5.39 -2.23
C LEU A 87 -1.74 -6.70 -2.75
N SER A 88 -0.59 -7.08 -2.21
CA SER A 88 0.08 -8.33 -2.56
C SER A 88 -0.83 -9.55 -2.29
N PRO A 89 -0.64 -10.66 -3.01
CA PRO A 89 -1.40 -11.89 -2.78
C PRO A 89 -1.35 -12.35 -1.31
N GLU A 90 -0.19 -12.24 -0.67
CA GLU A 90 0.05 -12.62 0.73
C GLU A 90 -0.75 -11.74 1.69
N VAL A 91 -0.77 -10.43 1.47
CA VAL A 91 -1.59 -9.49 2.25
C VAL A 91 -3.07 -9.82 2.12
N ARG A 92 -3.54 -10.12 0.91
CA ARG A 92 -4.93 -10.53 0.68
C ARG A 92 -5.29 -11.83 1.38
N MET A 93 -4.36 -12.79 1.45
CA MET A 93 -4.57 -14.03 2.21
C MET A 93 -4.60 -13.78 3.72
N ALA A 94 -3.67 -13.00 4.25
CA ALA A 94 -3.65 -12.61 5.67
C ALA A 94 -4.92 -11.87 6.08
N ALA A 95 -5.44 -11.01 5.20
CA ALA A 95 -6.66 -10.26 5.41
C ALA A 95 -7.93 -11.11 5.53
N LYS A 96 -7.96 -12.31 4.95
CA LYS A 96 -9.07 -13.26 5.15
C LYS A 96 -9.19 -13.68 6.61
N LYS A 97 -8.05 -13.81 7.32
CA LYS A 97 -8.02 -14.18 8.75
C LYS A 97 -8.09 -12.94 9.64
N TYR A 98 -7.49 -11.84 9.21
CA TYR A 98 -7.41 -10.58 9.96
C TYR A 98 -7.88 -9.41 9.09
N PRO A 99 -9.18 -9.14 8.98
CA PRO A 99 -9.74 -8.11 8.07
C PRO A 99 -9.18 -6.70 8.28
N LEU A 100 -8.71 -6.38 9.49
CA LEU A 100 -8.08 -5.10 9.79
C LEU A 100 -6.81 -4.84 8.97
N ILE A 101 -6.11 -5.89 8.54
CA ILE A 101 -4.87 -5.77 7.75
C ILE A 101 -5.09 -4.95 6.48
N THR A 102 -6.21 -5.13 5.78
CA THR A 102 -6.53 -4.36 4.55
C THR A 102 -6.72 -2.87 4.79
N ARG A 103 -7.10 -2.48 6.01
CA ARG A 103 -7.28 -1.07 6.38
C ARG A 103 -5.97 -0.43 6.89
N LEU A 104 -5.07 -1.25 7.43
CA LEU A 104 -3.81 -0.79 8.00
C LEU A 104 -2.69 -0.75 6.97
N ILE A 105 -2.73 -1.62 5.96
CA ILE A 105 -1.75 -1.66 4.87
C ILE A 105 -2.33 -0.95 3.66
N GLN A 106 -1.74 0.20 3.34
CA GLN A 106 -2.06 0.95 2.13
C GLN A 106 -0.84 0.91 1.20
N PRO A 107 -1.03 0.61 -0.10
CA PRO A 107 0.05 0.70 -1.06
C PRO A 107 0.63 2.11 -1.10
N THR A 108 1.96 2.21 -1.15
CA THR A 108 2.65 3.50 -1.23
C THR A 108 2.57 4.09 -2.63
N ILE A 109 2.57 3.23 -3.67
CA ILE A 109 2.43 3.68 -5.06
C ILE A 109 0.96 3.87 -5.36
N ASN A 110 0.53 5.12 -5.37
CA ASN A 110 -0.81 5.52 -5.76
C ASN A 110 -0.81 7.00 -6.22
N ASN A 111 -1.93 7.44 -6.79
CA ASN A 111 -2.07 8.81 -7.30
C ASN A 111 -2.41 9.86 -6.23
N GLN A 112 -2.50 9.46 -4.97
CA GLN A 112 -2.89 10.36 -3.88
C GLN A 112 -1.72 10.71 -2.95
N TRP A 113 -0.65 9.91 -2.97
CA TRP A 113 0.42 10.01 -1.99
C TRP A 113 1.78 10.25 -2.65
N ILE A 114 2.48 11.22 -2.11
CA ILE A 114 3.86 11.58 -2.46
C ILE A 114 4.86 10.45 -2.13
N TRP A 115 4.47 9.50 -1.28
CA TRP A 115 5.33 8.39 -0.80
C TRP A 115 5.75 7.42 -1.90
N GLY A 116 4.88 7.14 -2.88
CA GLY A 116 5.24 6.30 -4.03
C GLY A 116 6.37 6.89 -4.85
N HIS A 117 6.38 8.18 -5.00
CA HIS A 117 7.44 8.97 -5.60
C HIS A 117 8.76 8.83 -4.82
N THR A 118 8.73 9.05 -3.49
CA THR A 118 9.92 8.91 -2.65
C THR A 118 10.50 7.50 -2.73
N GLN A 119 9.66 6.48 -2.77
CA GLN A 119 10.11 5.10 -2.91
C GLN A 119 10.75 4.82 -4.27
N MET A 120 10.21 5.40 -5.36
CA MET A 120 10.84 5.27 -6.69
C MET A 120 12.19 5.97 -6.77
N MET A 121 12.40 7.07 -6.06
CA MET A 121 13.70 7.76 -6.00
C MET A 121 14.81 6.88 -5.39
N HIS A 122 14.49 5.91 -4.52
CA HIS A 122 15.47 4.95 -4.02
C HIS A 122 16.02 4.00 -5.09
N PHE A 123 15.40 3.98 -6.27
CA PHE A 123 15.86 3.21 -7.44
C PHE A 123 16.51 4.09 -8.51
N ASP A 124 17.13 5.20 -8.12
CA ASP A 124 17.77 6.19 -9.02
C ASP A 124 16.82 6.72 -10.11
N PHE A 125 15.53 6.84 -9.77
CA PHE A 125 14.55 7.37 -10.67
C PHE A 125 14.58 8.90 -10.65
N ASP A 126 15.12 9.50 -11.72
CA ASP A 126 15.35 10.95 -11.84
C ASP A 126 14.17 11.74 -12.43
N LYS A 127 13.11 11.06 -12.84
CA LYS A 127 11.93 11.71 -13.46
C LYS A 127 11.11 12.50 -12.44
N LYS A 128 10.59 13.63 -12.88
CA LYS A 128 9.68 14.44 -12.07
C LYS A 128 8.30 13.79 -12.02
N PHE A 129 7.66 13.87 -10.88
CA PHE A 129 6.27 13.44 -10.73
C PHE A 129 5.31 14.58 -10.99
N GLN A 130 4.21 14.27 -11.68
CA GLN A 130 3.15 15.24 -11.91
C GLN A 130 2.40 15.57 -10.62
N SER A 131 1.90 16.80 -10.55
CA SER A 131 1.15 17.30 -9.40
C SER A 131 -0.15 16.52 -9.16
N PHE A 132 -0.70 16.66 -7.97
CA PHE A 132 -1.99 16.07 -7.61
C PHE A 132 -3.12 16.54 -8.54
N ASP A 133 -3.12 17.80 -8.94
CA ASP A 133 -4.11 18.38 -9.86
C ASP A 133 -4.05 17.72 -11.24
N TYR A 134 -2.86 17.41 -11.73
CA TYR A 134 -2.69 16.65 -12.96
C TYR A 134 -3.29 15.24 -12.85
N HIS A 135 -3.08 14.57 -11.74
CA HIS A 135 -3.66 13.22 -11.50
C HIS A 135 -5.19 13.26 -11.47
N ILE A 136 -5.80 14.35 -11.02
CA ILE A 136 -7.26 14.53 -11.07
C ILE A 136 -7.74 14.71 -12.50
N SER A 137 -7.08 15.57 -13.28
CA SER A 137 -7.41 15.83 -14.69
C SER A 137 -7.21 14.59 -15.56
N LEU A 138 -6.20 13.77 -15.25
CA LEU A 138 -5.91 12.51 -15.92
C LEU A 138 -7.11 11.55 -15.92
N LYS A 139 -7.87 11.50 -14.82
CA LYS A 139 -9.04 10.61 -14.71
C LYS A 139 -10.11 10.87 -15.75
N SER A 140 -10.27 12.13 -16.17
CA SER A 140 -11.28 12.54 -17.16
C SER A 140 -10.83 12.31 -18.61
N ASN A 141 -9.53 12.29 -18.86
CA ASN A 141 -8.95 12.33 -20.20
C ASN A 141 -8.04 11.13 -20.54
N ILE A 142 -8.01 10.09 -19.71
CA ILE A 142 -7.05 8.99 -19.87
C ILE A 142 -7.16 8.28 -21.22
N CYS A 143 -8.33 8.26 -21.83
CA CYS A 143 -8.56 7.64 -23.12
C CYS A 143 -8.01 8.43 -24.33
N MET A 144 -7.51 9.64 -24.10
CA MET A 144 -6.84 10.44 -25.14
C MET A 144 -5.36 10.05 -25.27
N TYR A 145 -4.80 9.37 -24.29
CA TYR A 145 -3.39 8.98 -24.27
C TYR A 145 -3.14 7.71 -25.06
N LYS A 146 -2.00 7.66 -25.74
CA LYS A 146 -1.62 6.50 -26.53
C LYS A 146 -1.09 5.39 -25.62
N GLN A 147 -1.73 4.24 -25.61
CA GLN A 147 -1.18 3.05 -24.96
C GLN A 147 0.01 2.51 -25.78
N VAL A 148 1.16 2.42 -25.15
CA VAL A 148 2.40 1.88 -25.74
C VAL A 148 2.70 0.46 -25.29
N ARG A 149 2.26 0.07 -24.10
CA ARG A 149 2.41 -1.29 -23.58
C ARG A 149 1.30 -1.64 -22.59
N GLY A 150 0.89 -2.90 -22.60
CA GLY A 150 0.03 -3.51 -21.58
C GLY A 150 0.80 -4.58 -20.82
N SER A 151 0.72 -4.58 -19.50
CA SER A 151 1.27 -5.62 -18.63
C SER A 151 0.18 -6.23 -17.74
N THR A 152 0.52 -7.27 -16.97
CA THR A 152 -0.41 -7.86 -16.00
C THR A 152 -0.78 -6.89 -14.87
N HIS A 153 0.10 -5.96 -14.54
CA HIS A 153 -0.05 -5.07 -13.39
C HIS A 153 -0.59 -3.68 -13.77
N TYR A 154 -0.18 -3.14 -14.91
CA TYR A 154 -0.52 -1.80 -15.38
C TYR A 154 -0.48 -1.71 -16.91
N ASN A 155 -1.07 -0.65 -17.46
CA ASN A 155 -0.83 -0.22 -18.84
C ASN A 155 0.10 0.99 -18.82
N ILE A 156 0.94 1.13 -19.84
CA ILE A 156 1.77 2.32 -20.05
C ILE A 156 1.11 3.16 -21.13
N LEU A 157 0.75 4.38 -20.75
CA LEU A 157 0.18 5.37 -21.64
C LEU A 157 1.15 6.53 -21.76
N VAL A 158 1.13 7.21 -22.90
CA VAL A 158 2.00 8.34 -23.19
C VAL A 158 1.18 9.56 -23.53
N ASP A 159 1.44 10.63 -22.82
CA ASP A 159 0.97 11.97 -23.08
C ASP A 159 2.12 12.78 -23.71
N LYS A 160 2.07 12.93 -25.04
CA LYS A 160 3.12 13.63 -25.78
C LYS A 160 3.10 15.15 -25.55
N ASP A 161 1.92 15.71 -25.35
CA ASP A 161 1.74 17.15 -25.22
C ASP A 161 2.36 17.68 -23.91
N ASN A 162 2.31 16.87 -22.86
CA ASN A 162 2.87 17.18 -21.55
C ASN A 162 4.17 16.41 -21.21
N SER A 163 4.81 15.76 -22.19
CA SER A 163 6.01 14.95 -21.97
C SER A 163 5.89 13.97 -20.78
N THR A 164 4.72 13.32 -20.64
CA THR A 164 4.39 12.52 -19.46
C THR A 164 4.16 11.06 -19.82
N VAL A 165 4.77 10.16 -19.06
CA VAL A 165 4.45 8.72 -19.05
C VAL A 165 3.46 8.46 -17.93
N VAL A 166 2.38 7.77 -18.24
CA VAL A 166 1.32 7.43 -17.30
C VAL A 166 1.28 5.93 -17.07
N PHE A 167 1.45 5.51 -15.83
CA PHE A 167 1.20 4.13 -15.41
C PHE A 167 -0.25 3.98 -14.97
N ASP A 168 -1.05 3.29 -15.79
CA ASP A 168 -2.47 3.05 -15.53
C ASP A 168 -2.68 1.71 -14.83
N PHE A 169 -2.72 1.72 -13.50
CA PHE A 169 -3.00 0.55 -12.66
C PHE A 169 -4.48 0.12 -12.69
N LYS A 170 -5.38 1.01 -13.08
CA LYS A 170 -6.81 0.71 -13.18
C LYS A 170 -7.15 -0.05 -14.45
N LYS A 171 -6.24 -0.04 -15.44
CA LYS A 171 -6.48 -0.61 -16.77
C LYS A 171 -7.79 -0.13 -17.35
N THR A 172 -7.92 1.19 -17.41
CA THR A 172 -9.13 1.84 -17.88
C THR A 172 -9.45 1.38 -19.30
N ALA A 173 -10.60 0.75 -19.47
CA ALA A 173 -11.08 0.39 -20.79
C ALA A 173 -11.57 1.66 -21.51
N CYS A 174 -10.91 2.00 -22.60
CA CYS A 174 -11.34 3.07 -23.49
C CYS A 174 -12.10 2.44 -24.64
N ASN A 175 -13.41 2.69 -24.70
CA ASN A 175 -14.29 2.27 -25.80
C ASN A 175 -14.23 3.26 -26.94
#